data_4fc91d7029eb7ec05538bea89df0bd73
#
_entry.id   4fc91d7029eb7ec05538bea89df0bd73
#
_cell.length_a   1.000
_cell.length_b   1.000
_cell.length_c   1.000
_cell.angle_alpha   90.00
_cell.angle_beta   90.00
_cell.angle_gamma   90.00
#
_symmetry.space_group_name_H-M   'P 1'
#
loop_
_entity.id
_entity.type
_entity.pdbx_description
1 polymer ?
#
loop_
_entity_poly.entity_id
_entity_poly.type
_entity_poly.pdbx_seq_one_letter_code
_entity_poly.pdbx_strand_id
1 'polypeptide(L)'
;NIGILLDLVLNHTSNQHPWFQKSIMHDSWYKDYYVWLDKPLNWNSFFGGPAFDYEARRGEYYLHLYDQSQPDLNFKNPRVVREFKNIIKFWKDQGVAGFRVDSANILTERNLKHGMIPRLSGFFSYYQPKDTVQILDKLLAQEDLFTIAEPVGGNFMSKKTFRGLTQNAFNAAFNIGTL
;
A
#
# COMPACT_ATOMS: atom_id res chain seq x y z
N ASN A 1 31.90 2.85 -6.80
CA ASN A 1 30.55 3.33 -7.17
C ASN A 1 29.62 3.12 -6.01
N ILE A 2 28.74 4.10 -5.74
CA ILE A 2 27.70 4.02 -4.70
C ILE A 2 26.38 3.93 -5.43
N GLY A 3 25.57 2.87 -5.15
CA GLY A 3 24.22 2.74 -5.63
C GLY A 3 23.24 3.52 -4.75
N ILE A 4 22.23 4.15 -5.36
CA ILE A 4 21.18 4.88 -4.64
C ILE A 4 19.92 4.01 -4.61
N LEU A 5 19.36 3.81 -3.41
CA LEU A 5 18.02 3.24 -3.22
C LEU A 5 17.04 4.38 -2.94
N LEU A 6 15.92 4.39 -3.63
CA LEU A 6 14.83 5.33 -3.37
C LEU A 6 13.76 4.67 -2.53
N ASP A 7 13.03 5.49 -1.79
CA ASP A 7 11.82 5.05 -1.07
C ASP A 7 10.64 4.92 -2.05
N LEU A 8 10.02 3.74 -2.09
CA LEU A 8 8.86 3.45 -2.91
C LEU A 8 7.65 3.22 -2.01
N VAL A 9 6.86 4.28 -1.83
CA VAL A 9 5.64 4.24 -1.02
C VAL A 9 4.49 3.77 -1.91
N LEU A 10 4.11 2.49 -1.76
CA LEU A 10 3.05 1.88 -2.57
C LEU A 10 1.66 2.05 -1.93
N ASN A 11 1.56 2.03 -0.59
CA ASN A 11 0.27 1.95 0.09
C ASN A 11 -0.60 3.19 -0.12
N HIS A 12 -0.06 4.40 -0.12
CA HIS A 12 -0.81 5.65 -0.12
C HIS A 12 -0.14 6.76 -0.92
N THR A 13 -0.85 7.87 -1.11
CA THR A 13 -0.27 9.14 -1.56
C THR A 13 -0.62 10.23 -0.57
N SER A 14 -0.07 11.44 -0.74
CA SER A 14 -0.62 12.62 -0.10
C SER A 14 -2.05 12.89 -0.57
N ASN A 15 -2.91 13.42 0.30
CA ASN A 15 -4.23 13.91 -0.07
C ASN A 15 -4.16 15.13 -1.04
N GLN A 16 -3.00 15.77 -1.18
CA GLN A 16 -2.75 16.83 -2.17
C GLN A 16 -2.35 16.27 -3.55
N HIS A 17 -2.13 14.95 -3.66
CA HIS A 17 -1.72 14.33 -4.91
C HIS A 17 -2.78 14.52 -6.00
N PRO A 18 -2.39 14.86 -7.25
CA PRO A 18 -3.34 15.05 -8.35
C PRO A 18 -4.30 13.86 -8.58
N TRP A 19 -3.87 12.63 -8.33
CA TRP A 19 -4.74 11.46 -8.45
C TRP A 19 -5.87 11.50 -7.43
N PHE A 20 -5.58 11.87 -6.17
CA PHE A 20 -6.60 11.95 -5.12
C PHE A 20 -7.58 13.08 -5.41
N GLN A 21 -7.08 14.27 -5.79
CA GLN A 21 -7.95 15.41 -6.14
C GLN A 21 -8.89 15.09 -7.32
N LYS A 22 -8.38 14.41 -8.36
CA LYS A 22 -9.20 13.94 -9.48
C LYS A 22 -10.18 12.84 -9.06
N SER A 23 -9.77 11.94 -8.16
CA SER A 23 -10.63 10.90 -7.62
C SER A 23 -11.81 11.49 -6.84
N ILE A 24 -11.59 12.53 -6.03
CA ILE A 24 -12.64 13.29 -5.33
C ILE A 24 -13.67 13.82 -6.34
N MET A 25 -13.23 14.33 -7.47
CA MET A 25 -14.09 14.92 -8.50
C MET A 25 -14.74 13.88 -9.44
N HIS A 26 -14.71 12.59 -9.08
CA HIS A 26 -15.23 11.48 -9.88
C HIS A 26 -14.68 11.43 -11.32
N ASP A 27 -13.45 11.91 -11.54
CA ASP A 27 -12.81 11.79 -12.84
C ASP A 27 -12.87 10.34 -13.33
N SER A 28 -13.32 10.12 -14.55
CA SER A 28 -13.61 8.79 -15.10
C SER A 28 -12.41 7.84 -15.12
N TRP A 29 -11.18 8.40 -15.12
CA TRP A 29 -9.95 7.62 -15.08
C TRP A 29 -9.48 7.36 -13.66
N TYR A 30 -9.60 8.34 -12.75
CA TYR A 30 -9.02 8.33 -11.41
C TYR A 30 -10.00 7.98 -10.28
N LYS A 31 -11.31 7.95 -10.54
CA LYS A 31 -12.36 7.77 -9.51
C LYS A 31 -12.13 6.57 -8.58
N ASP A 32 -11.54 5.48 -9.10
CA ASP A 32 -11.33 4.21 -8.38
C ASP A 32 -9.86 3.97 -8.02
N TYR A 33 -9.01 5.01 -8.02
CA TYR A 33 -7.59 4.89 -7.64
C TYR A 33 -7.38 4.72 -6.14
N TYR A 34 -8.35 5.12 -5.33
CA TYR A 34 -8.35 5.02 -3.87
C TYR A 34 -9.51 4.16 -3.40
N VAL A 35 -9.45 3.74 -2.12
CA VAL A 35 -10.50 2.93 -1.52
C VAL A 35 -11.59 3.85 -0.97
N TRP A 36 -12.77 3.82 -1.59
CA TRP A 36 -13.93 4.62 -1.23
C TRP A 36 -15.09 3.76 -0.77
N LEU A 37 -15.88 4.22 0.20
CA LEU A 37 -17.09 3.55 0.71
C LEU A 37 -18.19 4.57 0.98
N ASP A 38 -19.45 4.18 0.77
CA ASP A 38 -20.62 4.96 1.13
C ASP A 38 -20.75 5.14 2.66
N LYS A 39 -20.27 4.16 3.43
CA LYS A 39 -20.30 4.15 4.90
C LYS A 39 -18.97 3.68 5.47
N PRO A 40 -18.49 4.30 6.54
CA PRO A 40 -17.22 3.91 7.15
C PRO A 40 -17.33 2.55 7.82
N LEU A 41 -16.25 1.81 7.85
CA LEU A 41 -16.11 0.63 8.69
C LEU A 41 -15.58 1.01 10.07
N ASN A 42 -15.72 0.11 11.04
CA ASN A 42 -15.22 0.28 12.41
C ASN A 42 -13.72 -0.04 12.55
N TRP A 43 -12.94 0.33 11.56
CA TRP A 43 -11.48 0.12 11.55
C TRP A 43 -10.77 1.31 12.16
N ASN A 44 -9.63 1.04 12.80
CA ASN A 44 -8.74 2.06 13.33
C ASN A 44 -7.49 2.20 12.45
N SER A 45 -7.04 3.43 12.28
CA SER A 45 -5.74 3.78 11.73
C SER A 45 -4.61 3.25 12.63
N PHE A 46 -3.43 3.01 12.07
CA PHE A 46 -2.22 2.67 12.83
C PHE A 46 -1.79 3.79 13.79
N PHE A 47 -2.13 5.02 13.47
CA PHE A 47 -1.85 6.19 14.32
C PHE A 47 -2.97 6.48 15.35
N GLY A 48 -4.00 5.64 15.37
CA GLY A 48 -5.16 5.79 16.24
C GLY A 48 -6.31 6.56 15.59
N GLY A 49 -7.50 6.43 16.19
CA GLY A 49 -8.72 6.99 15.61
C GLY A 49 -9.28 6.16 14.44
N PRO A 50 -10.35 6.64 13.79
CA PRO A 50 -10.96 5.96 12.64
C PRO A 50 -9.97 5.84 11.47
N ALA A 51 -10.11 4.78 10.68
CA ALA A 51 -9.35 4.59 9.44
C ALA A 51 -10.10 5.11 8.19
N PHE A 52 -11.24 5.75 8.37
CA PHE A 52 -12.08 6.29 7.31
C PHE A 52 -12.52 7.70 7.64
N ASP A 53 -12.24 8.64 6.73
CA ASP A 53 -12.70 10.03 6.82
C ASP A 53 -13.63 10.40 5.66
N TYR A 54 -14.62 11.25 5.98
CA TYR A 54 -15.61 11.71 5.01
C TYR A 54 -15.07 12.86 4.16
N GLU A 55 -15.09 12.69 2.85
CA GLU A 55 -14.77 13.74 1.88
C GLU A 55 -16.06 14.35 1.32
N ALA A 56 -16.42 15.52 1.81
CA ALA A 56 -17.69 16.18 1.49
C ALA A 56 -17.87 16.51 0.00
N ARG A 57 -16.78 16.81 -0.73
CA ARG A 57 -16.83 17.10 -2.18
C ARG A 57 -17.17 15.88 -3.01
N ARG A 58 -16.85 14.67 -2.49
CA ARG A 58 -17.16 13.40 -3.13
C ARG A 58 -18.43 12.76 -2.58
N GLY A 59 -18.78 13.00 -1.31
CA GLY A 59 -19.92 12.39 -0.64
C GLY A 59 -19.66 10.96 -0.15
N GLU A 60 -18.39 10.54 -0.06
CA GLU A 60 -17.98 9.20 0.32
C GLU A 60 -16.87 9.24 1.37
N TYR A 61 -16.59 8.11 2.00
CA TYR A 61 -15.50 7.91 2.95
C TYR A 61 -14.32 7.26 2.25
N TYR A 62 -13.09 7.82 2.44
CA TYR A 62 -11.87 7.21 1.96
C TYR A 62 -11.14 6.47 3.08
N LEU A 63 -10.46 5.40 2.73
CA LEU A 63 -9.59 4.66 3.66
C LEU A 63 -8.25 5.38 3.81
N HIS A 64 -7.74 5.45 5.05
CA HIS A 64 -6.37 5.81 5.37
C HIS A 64 -5.86 4.94 6.53
N LEU A 65 -4.93 4.05 6.25
CA LEU A 65 -4.35 3.18 7.28
C LEU A 65 -3.40 3.93 8.23
N TYR A 66 -2.85 5.03 7.74
CA TYR A 66 -1.95 5.92 8.45
C TYR A 66 -2.65 7.22 8.80
N ASP A 67 -2.10 8.34 8.42
CA ASP A 67 -2.69 9.65 8.66
C ASP A 67 -3.82 9.96 7.68
N GLN A 68 -4.80 10.77 8.12
CA GLN A 68 -5.90 11.24 7.24
C GLN A 68 -5.40 11.99 5.98
N SER A 69 -4.18 12.52 6.01
CA SER A 69 -3.54 13.13 4.83
C SER A 69 -2.93 12.10 3.87
N GLN A 70 -3.00 10.79 4.18
CA GLN A 70 -2.37 9.69 3.45
C GLN A 70 -3.41 8.67 2.98
N PRO A 71 -4.30 9.02 2.01
CA PRO A 71 -5.34 8.12 1.49
C PRO A 71 -4.74 6.88 0.83
N ASP A 72 -5.30 5.72 1.13
CA ASP A 72 -4.84 4.41 0.65
C ASP A 72 -5.22 4.19 -0.81
N LEU A 73 -4.24 3.75 -1.60
CA LEU A 73 -4.41 3.40 -3.00
C LEU A 73 -5.12 2.05 -3.18
N ASN A 74 -5.96 1.95 -4.18
CA ASN A 74 -6.68 0.74 -4.52
C ASN A 74 -5.88 -0.14 -5.50
N PHE A 75 -5.02 -1.02 -5.01
CA PHE A 75 -4.25 -1.96 -5.84
C PHE A 75 -5.09 -3.08 -6.51
N LYS A 76 -6.38 -3.18 -6.22
CA LYS A 76 -7.31 -4.01 -7.01
C LYS A 76 -7.60 -3.37 -8.36
N ASN A 77 -7.35 -2.07 -8.50
CA ASN A 77 -7.45 -1.36 -9.78
C ASN A 77 -6.17 -1.59 -10.62
N PRO A 78 -6.26 -2.24 -11.78
CA PRO A 78 -5.09 -2.50 -12.62
C PRO A 78 -4.41 -1.23 -13.16
N ARG A 79 -5.12 -0.10 -13.18
CA ARG A 79 -4.56 1.19 -13.58
C ARG A 79 -3.54 1.66 -12.54
N VAL A 80 -3.82 1.52 -11.25
CA VAL A 80 -2.88 1.84 -10.16
C VAL A 80 -1.60 1.00 -10.30
N VAL A 81 -1.75 -0.31 -10.52
CA VAL A 81 -0.59 -1.20 -10.75
C VAL A 81 0.23 -0.74 -11.95
N ARG A 82 -0.42 -0.32 -13.03
CA ARG A 82 0.28 0.18 -14.24
C ARG A 82 1.02 1.50 -13.99
N GLU A 83 0.43 2.42 -13.22
CA GLU A 83 1.13 3.66 -12.86
C GLU A 83 2.42 3.38 -12.09
N PHE A 84 2.38 2.46 -11.12
CA PHE A 84 3.58 2.10 -10.38
C PHE A 84 4.62 1.38 -11.23
N LYS A 85 4.23 0.57 -12.22
CA LYS A 85 5.18 0.04 -13.21
C LYS A 85 5.88 1.17 -13.98
N ASN A 86 5.14 2.20 -14.38
CA ASN A 86 5.71 3.35 -15.08
C ASN A 86 6.66 4.14 -14.17
N ILE A 87 6.30 4.33 -12.89
CA ILE A 87 7.15 5.00 -11.90
C ILE A 87 8.45 4.22 -11.68
N ILE A 88 8.37 2.92 -11.48
CA ILE A 88 9.54 2.04 -11.29
C ILE A 88 10.44 2.10 -12.53
N LYS A 89 9.85 1.95 -13.71
CA LYS A 89 10.59 2.07 -14.97
C LYS A 89 11.28 3.42 -15.12
N PHE A 90 10.56 4.51 -14.83
CA PHE A 90 11.13 5.86 -14.91
C PHE A 90 12.40 6.01 -14.06
N TRP A 91 12.34 5.59 -12.78
CA TRP A 91 13.48 5.70 -11.88
C TRP A 91 14.61 4.74 -12.25
N LYS A 92 14.29 3.54 -12.74
CA LYS A 92 15.27 2.60 -13.29
C LYS A 92 16.03 3.23 -14.46
N ASP A 93 15.31 3.87 -15.38
CA ASP A 93 15.90 4.55 -16.54
C ASP A 93 16.78 5.74 -16.10
N GLN A 94 16.52 6.33 -14.92
CA GLN A 94 17.39 7.35 -14.30
C GLN A 94 18.63 6.76 -13.59
N GLY A 95 18.76 5.45 -13.55
CA GLY A 95 19.94 4.76 -13.00
C GLY A 95 19.92 4.54 -11.49
N VAL A 96 18.76 4.52 -10.83
CA VAL A 96 18.69 4.10 -9.42
C VAL A 96 19.06 2.63 -9.30
N ALA A 97 19.74 2.28 -8.20
CA ALA A 97 20.14 0.91 -7.93
C ALA A 97 18.98 0.03 -7.42
N GLY A 98 17.91 0.65 -6.91
CA GLY A 98 16.76 -0.09 -6.42
C GLY A 98 15.85 0.73 -5.51
N PHE A 99 15.02 0.00 -4.72
CA PHE A 99 13.99 0.60 -3.87
C PHE A 99 13.96 -0.02 -2.46
N ARG A 100 13.71 0.81 -1.46
CA ARG A 100 13.14 0.39 -0.18
C ARG A 100 11.62 0.55 -0.32
N VAL A 101 10.88 -0.55 -0.19
CA VAL A 101 9.42 -0.55 -0.35
C VAL A 101 8.76 -0.45 1.01
N ASP A 102 8.14 0.70 1.24
CA ASP A 102 7.38 0.99 2.45
C ASP A 102 6.11 0.14 2.53
N SER A 103 5.77 -0.29 3.74
CA SER A 103 4.50 -1.00 4.02
C SER A 103 4.24 -2.19 3.09
N ALA A 104 5.29 -2.91 2.70
CA ALA A 104 5.29 -3.90 1.63
C ALA A 104 4.26 -5.04 1.77
N ASN A 105 3.74 -5.29 2.98
CA ASN A 105 2.82 -6.39 3.26
C ASN A 105 1.34 -5.97 3.33
N ILE A 106 0.99 -4.70 3.11
CA ILE A 106 -0.37 -4.18 3.27
C ILE A 106 -0.81 -3.34 2.07
N LEU A 107 -0.87 -3.94 0.88
CA LEU A 107 -1.30 -3.26 -0.34
C LEU A 107 -2.76 -3.52 -0.71
N THR A 108 -3.38 -4.56 -0.14
CA THR A 108 -4.76 -4.92 -0.46
C THR A 108 -5.52 -5.36 0.77
N GLU A 109 -6.77 -4.94 0.88
CA GLU A 109 -7.69 -5.37 1.93
C GLU A 109 -8.39 -6.67 1.51
N ARG A 110 -8.50 -7.59 2.44
CA ARG A 110 -9.15 -8.88 2.20
C ARG A 110 -10.65 -8.77 2.01
N ASN A 111 -11.30 -8.14 2.97
CA ASN A 111 -12.74 -7.91 2.97
C ASN A 111 -13.04 -6.58 3.64
N LEU A 112 -13.71 -5.70 2.92
CA LEU A 112 -14.23 -4.45 3.47
C LEU A 112 -15.49 -4.78 4.32
N LYS A 113 -15.29 -5.20 5.57
CA LYS A 113 -16.37 -5.57 6.52
C LYS A 113 -16.07 -4.99 7.89
N HIS A 114 -17.14 -4.76 8.66
CA HIS A 114 -17.02 -4.48 10.08
C HIS A 114 -16.32 -5.64 10.80
N GLY A 115 -15.33 -5.33 11.62
CA GLY A 115 -14.67 -6.33 12.46
C GLY A 115 -15.42 -6.54 13.78
N MET A 116 -15.27 -7.73 14.35
CA MET A 116 -15.85 -8.04 15.69
C MET A 116 -15.20 -7.21 16.80
N ILE A 117 -13.90 -6.87 16.64
CA ILE A 117 -13.13 -6.05 17.59
C ILE A 117 -12.56 -4.86 16.84
N PRO A 118 -13.06 -3.62 17.06
CA PRO A 118 -12.65 -2.44 16.29
C PRO A 118 -11.13 -2.22 16.22
N ARG A 119 -10.43 -2.38 17.34
CA ARG A 119 -8.96 -2.20 17.42
C ARG A 119 -8.14 -3.20 16.61
N LEU A 120 -8.68 -4.39 16.36
CA LEU A 120 -7.99 -5.47 15.66
C LEU A 120 -8.56 -5.70 14.25
N SER A 121 -9.74 -5.17 13.98
CA SER A 121 -10.46 -5.43 12.73
C SER A 121 -9.73 -4.93 11.49
N GLY A 122 -9.11 -3.75 11.59
CA GLY A 122 -8.26 -3.24 10.53
C GLY A 122 -7.10 -4.20 10.26
N PHE A 123 -6.26 -4.47 11.24
CA PHE A 123 -5.05 -5.27 11.09
C PHE A 123 -5.28 -6.62 10.40
N PHE A 124 -6.31 -7.40 10.81
CA PHE A 124 -6.61 -8.69 10.19
C PHE A 124 -7.23 -8.57 8.79
N SER A 125 -7.88 -7.45 8.49
CA SER A 125 -8.48 -7.22 7.18
C SER A 125 -7.49 -6.75 6.12
N TYR A 126 -6.42 -6.09 6.54
CA TYR A 126 -5.30 -5.66 5.68
C TYR A 126 -4.37 -6.80 5.28
N TYR A 127 -4.45 -7.91 6.01
CA TYR A 127 -3.53 -9.01 5.82
C TYR A 127 -4.03 -9.93 4.71
N GLN A 128 -3.74 -9.56 3.46
CA GLN A 128 -3.91 -10.40 2.27
C GLN A 128 -2.56 -10.76 1.67
N PRO A 129 -1.82 -11.71 2.29
CA PRO A 129 -0.48 -12.00 1.82
C PRO A 129 -0.43 -12.49 0.38
N LYS A 130 -1.44 -13.22 -0.11
CA LYS A 130 -1.43 -13.74 -1.48
C LYS A 130 -1.55 -12.64 -2.54
N ASP A 131 -2.56 -11.78 -2.41
CA ASP A 131 -2.81 -10.74 -3.41
C ASP A 131 -1.71 -9.68 -3.39
N THR A 132 -1.26 -9.29 -2.18
CA THR A 132 -0.13 -8.37 -2.01
C THR A 132 1.14 -8.94 -2.64
N VAL A 133 1.50 -10.20 -2.37
CA VAL A 133 2.68 -10.85 -2.98
C VAL A 133 2.56 -10.87 -4.50
N GLN A 134 1.40 -11.23 -5.05
CA GLN A 134 1.20 -11.22 -6.50
C GLN A 134 1.35 -9.84 -7.14
N ILE A 135 0.93 -8.78 -6.45
CA ILE A 135 1.11 -7.41 -6.91
C ILE A 135 2.58 -7.02 -6.87
N LEU A 136 3.28 -7.31 -5.77
CA LEU A 136 4.71 -7.05 -5.64
C LEU A 136 5.53 -7.81 -6.68
N ASP A 137 5.22 -9.09 -6.92
CA ASP A 137 5.85 -9.88 -7.97
C ASP A 137 5.65 -9.24 -9.35
N LYS A 138 4.43 -8.78 -9.66
CA LYS A 138 4.14 -8.08 -10.92
C LYS A 138 4.88 -6.75 -11.07
N LEU A 139 5.19 -6.08 -9.96
CA LEU A 139 5.87 -4.78 -9.97
C LEU A 139 7.39 -4.92 -9.99
N LEU A 140 7.96 -5.89 -9.27
CA LEU A 140 9.36 -5.90 -8.90
C LEU A 140 10.14 -7.15 -9.37
N ALA A 141 9.51 -8.32 -9.47
CA ALA A 141 10.24 -9.59 -9.64
C ALA A 141 10.99 -9.74 -10.97
N GLN A 142 10.63 -8.97 -12.00
CA GLN A 142 11.29 -9.01 -13.32
C GLN A 142 12.22 -7.81 -13.56
N GLU A 143 12.32 -6.92 -12.57
CA GLU A 143 13.18 -5.76 -12.65
C GLU A 143 14.57 -6.12 -12.10
N ASP A 144 15.62 -5.80 -12.84
CA ASP A 144 17.00 -5.94 -12.36
C ASP A 144 17.34 -4.77 -11.43
N LEU A 145 16.73 -4.76 -10.24
CA LEU A 145 16.81 -3.73 -9.23
C LEU A 145 16.96 -4.37 -7.85
N PHE A 146 17.79 -3.79 -7.01
CA PHE A 146 17.88 -4.23 -5.63
C PHE A 146 16.69 -3.73 -4.82
N THR A 147 15.97 -4.62 -4.14
CA THR A 147 14.75 -4.29 -3.41
C THR A 147 14.81 -4.73 -1.97
N ILE A 148 14.38 -3.84 -1.06
CA ILE A 148 14.27 -4.10 0.37
C ILE A 148 12.83 -3.87 0.81
N ALA A 149 12.19 -4.88 1.41
CA ALA A 149 10.87 -4.73 2.00
C ALA A 149 10.94 -4.15 3.41
N GLU A 150 10.10 -3.16 3.71
CA GLU A 150 9.76 -2.78 5.07
C GLU A 150 8.35 -3.25 5.41
N PRO A 151 8.21 -4.39 6.10
CA PRO A 151 6.90 -4.89 6.50
C PRO A 151 6.39 -4.19 7.75
N VAL A 152 5.09 -3.94 7.81
CA VAL A 152 4.40 -3.39 9.00
C VAL A 152 3.84 -4.53 9.85
N GLY A 153 3.79 -4.32 11.18
CA GLY A 153 3.17 -5.27 12.11
C GLY A 153 4.13 -6.20 12.83
N GLY A 154 5.43 -6.04 12.68
CA GLY A 154 6.48 -6.67 13.49
C GLY A 154 6.24 -8.17 13.77
N ASN A 155 6.15 -8.54 15.04
CA ASN A 155 5.97 -9.92 15.52
C ASN A 155 4.70 -10.64 15.00
N PHE A 156 3.72 -9.93 14.46
CA PHE A 156 2.50 -10.51 13.89
C PHE A 156 2.69 -11.01 12.46
N MET A 157 3.81 -10.67 11.82
CA MET A 157 4.09 -11.19 10.49
C MET A 157 4.56 -12.64 10.59
N SER A 158 3.79 -13.56 10.03
CA SER A 158 4.18 -14.97 10.06
C SER A 158 5.47 -15.20 9.24
N LYS A 159 6.31 -16.16 9.67
CA LYS A 159 7.50 -16.61 8.89
C LYS A 159 7.14 -16.96 7.43
N LYS A 160 5.91 -17.44 7.21
CA LYS A 160 5.39 -17.78 5.87
C LYS A 160 5.19 -16.55 5.01
N THR A 161 4.69 -15.45 5.58
CA THR A 161 4.51 -14.18 4.85
C THR A 161 5.84 -13.54 4.52
N PHE A 162 6.75 -13.51 5.48
CA PHE A 162 8.10 -13.00 5.27
C PHE A 162 8.81 -13.77 4.14
N ARG A 163 8.76 -15.10 4.16
CA ARG A 163 9.31 -15.94 3.08
C ARG A 163 8.60 -15.68 1.75
N GLY A 164 7.27 -15.50 1.74
CA GLY A 164 6.53 -15.16 0.53
C GLY A 164 6.98 -13.85 -0.09
N LEU A 165 7.20 -12.82 0.72
CA LEU A 165 7.71 -11.52 0.27
C LEU A 165 9.13 -11.64 -0.30
N THR A 166 10.01 -12.39 0.36
CA THR A 166 11.43 -12.49 -0.04
C THR A 166 11.72 -13.52 -1.11
N GLN A 167 10.72 -14.29 -1.57
CA GLN A 167 10.95 -15.38 -2.51
C GLN A 167 11.20 -14.92 -3.95
N ASN A 168 10.52 -13.85 -4.40
CA ASN A 168 10.60 -13.38 -5.78
C ASN A 168 10.79 -11.87 -5.90
N ALA A 169 10.10 -11.06 -5.08
CA ALA A 169 10.02 -9.61 -5.25
C ALA A 169 11.10 -8.83 -4.49
N PHE A 170 11.74 -9.44 -3.47
CA PHE A 170 12.69 -8.73 -2.62
C PHE A 170 13.99 -9.48 -2.41
N ASN A 171 15.11 -8.75 -2.47
CA ASN A 171 16.44 -9.23 -2.12
C ASN A 171 16.65 -9.30 -0.60
N ALA A 172 16.01 -8.37 0.15
CA ALA A 172 16.10 -8.29 1.60
C ALA A 172 14.79 -7.78 2.21
N ALA A 173 14.65 -7.91 3.53
CA ALA A 173 13.57 -7.27 4.28
C ALA A 173 14.06 -6.85 5.67
N PHE A 174 13.52 -5.73 6.18
CA PHE A 174 13.80 -5.30 7.54
C PHE A 174 13.20 -6.27 8.56
N ASN A 175 13.98 -6.65 9.56
CA ASN A 175 13.51 -7.45 10.68
C ASN A 175 13.14 -6.52 11.84
N ILE A 176 11.91 -5.99 11.82
CA ILE A 176 11.43 -5.02 12.83
C ILE A 176 10.93 -5.71 14.12
N GLY A 177 10.92 -7.04 14.18
CA GLY A 177 10.29 -7.83 15.27
C GLY A 177 11.22 -8.44 16.30
N THR A 178 12.50 -8.10 16.32
CA THR A 178 13.49 -8.72 17.23
C THR A 178 14.22 -7.73 18.15
N LEU A 179 13.62 -6.58 18.42
CA LEU A 179 14.10 -5.67 19.47
C LEU A 179 13.24 -5.79 20.73
#